data_a35472bc81d5adf1d47c85fc7e2468d9
#
_entry.id   a35472bc81d5adf1d47c85fc7e2468d9
#
_cell.length_a   1.000
_cell.length_b   1.000
_cell.length_c   1.000
_cell.angle_alpha   90.00
_cell.angle_beta   90.00
_cell.angle_gamma   90.00
#
_symmetry.space_group_name_H-M   'P 1'
#
loop_
_entity.id
_entity.type
_entity.pdbx_description
1 polymer ?
#
loop_
_entity_poly.entity_id
_entity_poly.type
_entity_poly.pdbx_seq_one_letter_code
_entity_poly.pdbx_strand_id
1 'polypeptide(L)'
;KEISKKMLSITKSMALHGLEGFLIDVQVDISSGMPSWDIVGLPDVSVKEAKERVRTAIKNSGYELFSRKIVVNLAPANIKKEGSIFDLPIAVGILKSLEVITQNQNDDILMIGELSLNGSLNPINGALPICIEAKKQGIKKIILPKQNEKEASIIAGMEIFGASDLNEVVKYLNGDIKIESLSTKWEDCLKLGKEKILDFADVKGQESVKRAVEIAAAGRT
;
A
#
# COMPACT_ATOMS: atom_id res chain seq x y z
N LYS A 1 -18.15 30.79 18.72
CA LYS A 1 -18.15 30.42 17.27
C LYS A 1 -16.89 29.63 17.04
N GLU A 2 -16.92 28.32 17.22
CA GLU A 2 -15.87 27.43 16.72
C GLU A 2 -15.95 27.48 15.19
N ILE A 3 -14.91 28.04 14.59
CA ILE A 3 -14.67 27.91 13.14
C ILE A 3 -14.40 26.43 12.93
N SER A 4 -15.35 25.72 12.31
CA SER A 4 -15.14 24.33 11.86
C SER A 4 -13.94 24.33 10.92
N LYS A 5 -12.76 24.01 11.44
CA LYS A 5 -11.54 23.87 10.64
C LYS A 5 -11.79 22.69 9.70
N LYS A 6 -11.84 22.97 8.41
CA LYS A 6 -12.06 21.95 7.37
C LYS A 6 -10.87 20.99 7.42
N MET A 7 -11.13 19.76 7.82
CA MET A 7 -10.08 18.75 8.05
C MET A 7 -9.98 17.83 6.82
N LEU A 8 -9.61 18.41 5.68
CA LEU A 8 -9.32 17.65 4.46
C LEU A 8 -7.85 17.24 4.43
N SER A 9 -7.59 15.98 4.27
CA SER A 9 -6.25 15.45 4.03
C SER A 9 -6.20 14.67 2.71
N ILE A 10 -5.00 14.57 2.14
CA ILE A 10 -4.73 13.79 0.94
C ILE A 10 -3.53 12.89 1.23
N THR A 11 -3.65 11.61 0.88
CA THR A 11 -2.54 10.65 0.84
C THR A 11 -2.52 9.99 -0.53
N LYS A 12 -1.36 9.46 -0.93
CA LYS A 12 -1.19 8.83 -2.25
C LYS A 12 -1.15 7.32 -2.12
N SER A 13 -1.82 6.65 -3.05
CA SER A 13 -1.78 5.21 -3.24
C SER A 13 -1.72 4.87 -4.72
N MET A 14 -1.75 3.59 -5.07
CA MET A 14 -1.75 3.14 -6.46
C MET A 14 -2.68 1.94 -6.62
N ALA A 15 -3.50 1.95 -7.67
CA ALA A 15 -4.25 0.80 -8.13
C ALA A 15 -3.55 0.16 -9.32
N LEU A 16 -3.65 -1.15 -9.47
CA LEU A 16 -3.22 -1.87 -10.66
C LEU A 16 -4.44 -2.29 -11.49
N HIS A 17 -4.33 -2.15 -12.80
CA HIS A 17 -5.24 -2.79 -13.74
C HIS A 17 -4.39 -3.59 -14.74
N GLY A 18 -4.38 -4.90 -14.58
CA GLY A 18 -3.37 -5.75 -15.21
C GLY A 18 -1.97 -5.41 -14.68
N LEU A 19 -1.09 -4.92 -15.53
CA LEU A 19 0.26 -4.45 -15.18
C LEU A 19 0.39 -2.92 -15.16
N GLU A 20 -0.64 -2.18 -15.52
CA GLU A 20 -0.63 -0.72 -15.49
C GLU A 20 -0.99 -0.20 -14.11
N GLY A 21 -0.21 0.74 -13.59
CA GLY A 21 -0.42 1.40 -12.31
C GLY A 21 -1.03 2.78 -12.47
N PHE A 22 -2.05 3.07 -11.67
CA PHE A 22 -2.74 4.35 -11.64
C PHE A 22 -2.59 4.98 -10.26
N LEU A 23 -2.05 6.19 -10.19
CA LEU A 23 -1.99 6.95 -8.94
C LEU A 23 -3.41 7.25 -8.46
N ILE A 24 -3.62 7.04 -7.17
CA ILE A 24 -4.88 7.26 -6.47
C ILE A 24 -4.64 8.26 -5.35
N ASP A 25 -5.32 9.40 -5.44
CA ASP A 25 -5.42 10.33 -4.33
C ASP A 25 -6.50 9.86 -3.37
N VAL A 26 -6.09 9.52 -2.17
CA VAL A 26 -7.00 9.15 -1.08
C VAL A 26 -7.31 10.41 -0.28
N GLN A 27 -8.44 11.01 -0.57
CA GLN A 27 -8.91 12.28 0.02
C GLN A 27 -9.83 11.95 1.19
N VAL A 28 -9.52 12.44 2.38
CA VAL A 28 -10.32 12.21 3.58
C VAL A 28 -10.83 13.54 4.10
N ASP A 29 -12.16 13.68 4.21
CA ASP A 29 -12.84 14.80 4.86
C ASP A 29 -13.51 14.33 6.15
N ILE A 30 -13.21 15.01 7.26
CA ILE A 30 -13.84 14.78 8.55
C ILE A 30 -14.60 16.03 8.95
N SER A 31 -15.90 15.92 9.10
CA SER A 31 -16.78 17.05 9.41
C SER A 31 -17.70 16.74 10.60
N SER A 32 -18.24 17.83 11.19
CA SER A 32 -19.29 17.73 12.20
C SER A 32 -20.61 17.34 11.54
N GLY A 33 -21.41 16.52 12.22
CA GLY A 33 -22.69 16.06 11.71
C GLY A 33 -23.07 14.69 12.26
N MET A 34 -24.15 14.11 11.70
CA MET A 34 -24.55 12.75 12.05
C MET A 34 -23.41 11.79 11.70
N PRO A 35 -22.97 10.92 12.63
CA PRO A 35 -21.89 9.98 12.39
C PRO A 35 -22.20 9.09 11.18
N SER A 36 -21.35 9.15 10.18
CA SER A 36 -21.38 8.28 9.01
C SER A 36 -19.96 8.05 8.50
N TRP A 37 -19.79 6.99 7.74
CA TRP A 37 -18.52 6.71 7.06
C TRP A 37 -18.79 6.17 5.66
N ASP A 38 -18.43 6.97 4.69
CA ASP A 38 -18.67 6.67 3.29
C ASP A 38 -17.34 6.60 2.52
N ILE A 39 -17.20 5.61 1.63
CA ILE A 39 -16.08 5.49 0.69
C ILE A 39 -16.66 5.57 -0.72
N VAL A 40 -16.17 6.54 -1.49
CA VAL A 40 -16.60 6.81 -2.88
C VAL A 40 -15.41 6.75 -3.84
N GLY A 41 -15.65 6.76 -5.15
CA GLY A 41 -14.61 6.68 -6.17
C GLY A 41 -14.45 5.29 -6.77
N LEU A 42 -15.57 4.59 -7.05
CA LEU A 42 -15.64 3.22 -7.59
C LEU A 42 -14.91 2.17 -6.74
N PRO A 43 -15.13 2.13 -5.40
CA PRO A 43 -14.59 1.06 -4.56
C PRO A 43 -15.31 -0.27 -4.84
N ASP A 44 -14.57 -1.38 -4.87
CA ASP A 44 -15.15 -2.72 -4.82
C ASP A 44 -15.67 -3.07 -3.41
N VAL A 45 -16.15 -4.30 -3.23
CA VAL A 45 -16.65 -4.77 -1.92
C VAL A 45 -15.54 -4.75 -0.86
N SER A 46 -14.34 -5.23 -1.20
CA SER A 46 -13.22 -5.29 -0.27
C SER A 46 -12.76 -3.90 0.20
N VAL A 47 -12.74 -2.92 -0.71
CA VAL A 47 -12.45 -1.52 -0.38
C VAL A 47 -13.55 -0.90 0.48
N LYS A 48 -14.83 -1.25 0.24
CA LYS A 48 -15.94 -0.79 1.11
C LYS A 48 -15.85 -1.34 2.52
N GLU A 49 -15.38 -2.57 2.68
CA GLU A 49 -15.15 -3.20 3.98
C GLU A 49 -13.97 -2.58 4.75
N ALA A 50 -13.07 -1.87 4.06
CA ALA A 50 -11.95 -1.19 4.69
C ALA A 50 -12.38 -0.29 5.86
N LYS A 51 -13.59 0.30 5.81
CA LYS A 51 -14.10 1.16 6.89
C LYS A 51 -14.09 0.47 8.26
N GLU A 52 -14.48 -0.80 8.33
CA GLU A 52 -14.52 -1.53 9.60
C GLU A 52 -13.12 -1.97 10.05
N ARG A 53 -12.27 -2.41 9.10
CA ARG A 53 -10.87 -2.77 9.39
C ARG A 53 -10.09 -1.55 9.89
N VAL A 54 -10.14 -0.45 9.14
CA VAL A 54 -9.43 0.80 9.46
C VAL A 54 -9.91 1.42 10.77
N ARG A 55 -11.25 1.48 10.99
CA ARG A 55 -11.80 1.98 12.25
C ARG A 55 -11.27 1.22 13.45
N THR A 56 -11.31 -0.10 13.37
CA THR A 56 -10.87 -0.98 14.45
C THR A 56 -9.37 -0.91 14.65
N ALA A 57 -8.59 -0.90 13.55
CA ALA A 57 -7.14 -0.78 13.59
C ALA A 57 -6.69 0.54 14.24
N ILE A 58 -7.27 1.68 13.86
CA ILE A 58 -6.99 3.00 14.46
C ILE A 58 -7.25 2.95 15.97
N LYS A 59 -8.42 2.46 16.40
CA LYS A 59 -8.78 2.36 17.81
C LYS A 59 -7.81 1.45 18.59
N ASN A 60 -7.51 0.27 18.05
CA ASN A 60 -6.63 -0.70 18.70
C ASN A 60 -5.14 -0.26 18.68
N SER A 61 -4.77 0.66 17.80
CA SER A 61 -3.46 1.33 17.81
C SER A 61 -3.37 2.47 18.84
N GLY A 62 -4.46 2.74 19.61
CA GLY A 62 -4.47 3.72 20.69
C GLY A 62 -4.90 5.13 20.26
N TYR A 63 -5.41 5.31 19.04
CA TYR A 63 -5.90 6.61 18.58
C TYR A 63 -7.40 6.73 18.74
N GLU A 64 -7.84 7.91 19.20
CA GLU A 64 -9.26 8.20 19.36
C GLU A 64 -9.91 8.57 18.03
N LEU A 65 -10.94 7.84 17.67
CA LEU A 65 -11.78 8.15 16.51
C LEU A 65 -13.16 8.58 17.00
N PHE A 66 -13.37 9.89 17.04
CA PHE A 66 -14.64 10.46 17.47
C PHE A 66 -15.77 10.12 16.49
N SER A 67 -17.01 10.09 17.02
CA SER A 67 -18.22 9.92 16.21
C SER A 67 -18.44 11.16 15.35
N ARG A 68 -17.92 11.17 14.13
CA ARG A 68 -18.02 12.26 13.15
C ARG A 68 -18.44 11.72 11.79
N LYS A 69 -18.79 12.62 10.89
CA LYS A 69 -18.98 12.27 9.47
C LYS A 69 -17.63 12.17 8.80
N ILE A 70 -17.31 10.99 8.26
CA ILE A 70 -16.08 10.71 7.53
C ILE A 70 -16.44 10.38 6.07
N VAL A 71 -15.83 11.09 5.14
CA VAL A 71 -15.95 10.78 3.71
C VAL A 71 -14.57 10.53 3.15
N VAL A 72 -14.38 9.37 2.53
CA VAL A 72 -13.16 9.00 1.83
C VAL A 72 -13.46 8.97 0.34
N ASN A 73 -12.75 9.77 -0.43
CA ASN A 73 -12.84 9.76 -1.90
C ASN A 73 -11.55 9.22 -2.50
N LEU A 74 -11.67 8.17 -3.30
CA LEU A 74 -10.55 7.54 -4.02
C LEU A 74 -10.54 8.08 -5.45
N ALA A 75 -9.79 9.14 -5.68
CA ALA A 75 -9.71 9.82 -6.98
C ALA A 75 -8.57 9.26 -7.87
N PRO A 76 -8.76 9.18 -9.19
CA PRO A 76 -9.93 9.56 -9.96
C PRO A 76 -11.06 8.49 -9.92
N ALA A 77 -12.31 8.94 -10.06
CA ALA A 77 -13.49 8.07 -9.92
C ALA A 77 -13.76 7.16 -11.13
N ASN A 78 -13.04 7.31 -12.23
CA ASN A 78 -13.19 6.50 -13.44
C ASN A 78 -12.37 5.18 -13.40
N ILE A 79 -11.55 4.99 -12.40
CA ILE A 79 -10.74 3.78 -12.20
C ILE A 79 -11.34 2.99 -11.06
N LYS A 80 -11.58 1.69 -11.27
CA LYS A 80 -12.03 0.77 -10.22
C LYS A 80 -10.89 0.51 -9.21
N LYS A 81 -11.21 0.55 -7.93
CA LYS A 81 -10.27 0.25 -6.84
C LYS A 81 -10.64 -1.09 -6.24
N GLU A 82 -9.68 -1.98 -6.18
CA GLU A 82 -9.86 -3.37 -5.75
C GLU A 82 -8.86 -3.73 -4.64
N GLY A 83 -9.30 -4.61 -3.76
CA GLY A 83 -8.46 -5.16 -2.71
C GLY A 83 -8.31 -4.29 -1.47
N SER A 84 -7.53 -4.79 -0.52
CA SER A 84 -7.34 -4.21 0.81
C SER A 84 -6.14 -3.25 0.91
N ILE A 85 -5.42 -3.02 -0.19
CA ILE A 85 -4.18 -2.21 -0.23
C ILE A 85 -4.38 -0.74 0.18
N PHE A 86 -5.63 -0.27 0.16
CA PHE A 86 -5.99 1.11 0.52
C PHE A 86 -6.21 1.33 2.01
N ASP A 87 -6.20 0.27 2.84
CA ASP A 87 -6.44 0.40 4.28
C ASP A 87 -5.44 1.36 4.93
N LEU A 88 -4.15 1.18 4.65
CA LEU A 88 -3.09 2.04 5.20
C LEU A 88 -3.24 3.51 4.78
N PRO A 89 -3.35 3.87 3.49
CA PRO A 89 -3.48 5.28 3.10
C PRO A 89 -4.79 5.91 3.61
N ILE A 90 -5.88 5.16 3.75
CA ILE A 90 -7.12 5.64 4.37
C ILE A 90 -6.89 5.94 5.85
N ALA A 91 -6.26 5.02 6.61
CA ALA A 91 -5.96 5.21 8.03
C ALA A 91 -5.07 6.44 8.25
N VAL A 92 -4.00 6.57 7.47
CA VAL A 92 -3.09 7.72 7.54
C VAL A 92 -3.82 9.02 7.18
N GLY A 93 -4.68 9.00 6.15
CA GLY A 93 -5.50 10.16 5.79
C GLY A 93 -6.42 10.61 6.93
N ILE A 94 -7.07 9.67 7.62
CA ILE A 94 -7.89 9.95 8.80
C ILE A 94 -7.04 10.57 9.92
N LEU A 95 -5.88 9.97 10.24
CA LEU A 95 -5.00 10.45 11.30
C LEU A 95 -4.37 11.81 10.98
N LYS A 96 -4.09 12.12 9.69
CA LYS A 96 -3.73 13.48 9.24
C LYS A 96 -4.88 14.46 9.46
N SER A 97 -6.11 14.11 9.08
CA SER A 97 -7.29 14.96 9.30
C SER A 97 -7.60 15.19 10.78
N LEU A 98 -7.22 14.27 11.66
CA LEU A 98 -7.35 14.40 13.11
C LEU A 98 -6.15 15.11 13.77
N GLU A 99 -5.20 15.60 12.98
CA GLU A 99 -3.97 16.26 13.46
C GLU A 99 -3.09 15.35 14.37
N VAL A 100 -3.28 14.02 14.29
CA VAL A 100 -2.37 13.05 14.94
C VAL A 100 -1.04 12.98 14.18
N ILE A 101 -1.09 13.11 12.85
CA ILE A 101 0.08 13.26 11.99
C ILE A 101 0.13 14.72 11.57
N THR A 102 1.15 15.46 12.05
CA THR A 102 1.24 16.91 11.93
C THR A 102 2.26 17.40 10.90
N GLN A 103 3.20 16.53 10.46
CA GLN A 103 4.21 16.93 9.49
C GLN A 103 3.71 16.83 8.05
N ASN A 104 3.72 17.98 7.34
CA ASN A 104 3.29 18.09 5.94
C ASN A 104 4.39 17.68 4.92
N GLN A 105 5.59 17.31 5.37
CA GLN A 105 6.73 16.99 4.48
C GLN A 105 6.60 15.65 3.74
N ASN A 106 5.48 14.92 3.94
CA ASN A 106 5.31 13.55 3.49
C ASN A 106 4.26 13.40 2.36
N ASP A 107 3.92 14.48 1.65
CA ASP A 107 2.84 14.46 0.65
C ASP A 107 3.20 13.67 -0.62
N ASP A 108 4.48 13.38 -0.86
CA ASP A 108 4.96 12.62 -2.02
C ASP A 108 5.28 11.15 -1.71
N ILE A 109 4.87 10.66 -0.54
CA ILE A 109 5.04 9.25 -0.17
C ILE A 109 3.83 8.44 -0.65
N LEU A 110 4.07 7.44 -1.49
CA LEU A 110 3.07 6.44 -1.83
C LEU A 110 2.87 5.48 -0.65
N MET A 111 1.65 5.09 -0.36
CA MET A 111 1.34 4.17 0.73
C MET A 111 0.44 3.05 0.24
N ILE A 112 0.80 1.82 0.54
CA ILE A 112 0.02 0.62 0.26
C ILE A 112 0.11 -0.33 1.45
N GLY A 113 -1.00 -0.97 1.81
CA GLY A 113 -0.99 -1.96 2.90
C GLY A 113 -2.38 -2.30 3.38
N GLU A 114 -2.56 -3.56 3.72
CA GLU A 114 -3.74 -4.06 4.41
C GLU A 114 -3.56 -3.97 5.92
N LEU A 115 -4.57 -3.52 6.65
CA LEU A 115 -4.57 -3.45 8.10
C LEU A 115 -5.35 -4.63 8.70
N SER A 116 -4.72 -5.32 9.63
CA SER A 116 -5.42 -6.18 10.59
C SER A 116 -6.14 -5.35 11.66
N LEU A 117 -7.12 -5.94 12.32
CA LEU A 117 -7.91 -5.26 13.36
C LEU A 117 -7.07 -4.78 14.56
N ASN A 118 -5.92 -5.40 14.82
CA ASN A 118 -4.97 -4.98 15.85
C ASN A 118 -4.00 -3.87 15.42
N GLY A 119 -4.12 -3.38 14.18
CA GLY A 119 -3.26 -2.35 13.61
C GLY A 119 -1.99 -2.84 12.94
N SER A 120 -1.71 -4.15 12.89
CA SER A 120 -0.58 -4.68 12.14
C SER A 120 -0.80 -4.60 10.63
N LEU A 121 0.28 -4.46 9.86
CA LEU A 121 0.28 -4.47 8.41
C LEU A 121 0.48 -5.89 7.88
N ASN A 122 -0.49 -6.39 7.15
CA ASN A 122 -0.42 -7.68 6.46
C ASN A 122 0.32 -7.55 5.13
N PRO A 123 1.02 -8.61 4.69
CA PRO A 123 1.62 -8.65 3.37
C PRO A 123 0.55 -8.52 2.28
N ILE A 124 0.89 -7.82 1.21
CA ILE A 124 0.01 -7.61 0.05
C ILE A 124 0.57 -8.32 -1.18
N ASN A 125 -0.32 -8.67 -2.10
CA ASN A 125 0.06 -9.15 -3.42
C ASN A 125 0.30 -7.95 -4.36
N GLY A 126 1.30 -8.07 -5.25
CA GLY A 126 1.55 -7.06 -6.27
C GLY A 126 2.35 -5.84 -5.79
N ALA A 127 3.08 -5.92 -4.66
CA ALA A 127 3.93 -4.83 -4.20
C ALA A 127 5.01 -4.47 -5.22
N LEU A 128 5.69 -5.45 -5.80
CA LEU A 128 6.74 -5.20 -6.80
C LEU A 128 6.22 -4.49 -8.06
N PRO A 129 5.18 -4.94 -8.76
CA PRO A 129 4.62 -4.21 -9.91
C PRO A 129 4.11 -2.82 -9.54
N ILE A 130 3.51 -2.62 -8.37
CA ILE A 130 3.13 -1.29 -7.89
C ILE A 130 4.36 -0.38 -7.77
N CYS A 131 5.45 -0.86 -7.17
CA CYS A 131 6.68 -0.09 -7.03
C CYS A 131 7.31 0.25 -8.39
N ILE A 132 7.29 -0.68 -9.36
CA ILE A 132 7.79 -0.43 -10.73
C ILE A 132 7.00 0.71 -11.38
N GLU A 133 5.67 0.64 -11.33
CA GLU A 133 4.80 1.65 -11.93
C GLU A 133 4.89 3.00 -11.20
N ALA A 134 4.96 2.99 -9.86
CA ALA A 134 5.16 4.18 -9.05
C ALA A 134 6.46 4.91 -9.43
N LYS A 135 7.55 4.16 -9.60
CA LYS A 135 8.82 4.72 -10.05
C LYS A 135 8.74 5.34 -11.46
N LYS A 136 8.07 4.68 -12.42
CA LYS A 136 7.84 5.24 -13.77
C LYS A 136 7.09 6.57 -13.72
N GLN A 137 6.18 6.74 -12.75
CA GLN A 137 5.41 7.96 -12.53
C GLN A 137 6.11 8.98 -11.64
N GLY A 138 7.41 8.77 -11.34
CA GLY A 138 8.24 9.73 -10.63
C GLY A 138 8.14 9.68 -9.10
N ILE A 139 7.43 8.71 -8.54
CA ILE A 139 7.38 8.50 -7.09
C ILE A 139 8.75 7.98 -6.62
N LYS A 140 9.28 8.62 -5.58
CA LYS A 140 10.61 8.28 -5.03
C LYS A 140 10.53 7.52 -3.71
N LYS A 141 9.41 7.62 -2.99
CA LYS A 141 9.25 7.06 -1.64
C LYS A 141 7.97 6.27 -1.53
N ILE A 142 8.06 5.09 -0.92
CA ILE A 142 6.90 4.24 -0.66
C ILE A 142 6.96 3.65 0.75
N ILE A 143 5.81 3.63 1.43
CA ILE A 143 5.58 2.87 2.66
C ILE A 143 4.73 1.65 2.30
N LEU A 144 5.17 0.47 2.73
CA LEU A 144 4.50 -0.80 2.48
C LEU A 144 4.71 -1.76 3.67
N PRO A 145 3.99 -2.90 3.70
CA PRO A 145 4.20 -3.88 4.78
C PRO A 145 5.64 -4.42 4.81
N LYS A 146 6.17 -4.62 6.02
CA LYS A 146 7.55 -5.09 6.25
C LYS A 146 7.88 -6.36 5.47
N GLN A 147 6.92 -7.26 5.33
CA GLN A 147 7.10 -8.52 4.61
C GLN A 147 7.32 -8.32 3.10
N ASN A 148 6.80 -7.23 2.53
CA ASN A 148 7.00 -6.89 1.11
C ASN A 148 8.25 -6.05 0.84
N GLU A 149 8.92 -5.55 1.88
CA GLU A 149 10.07 -4.64 1.75
C GLU A 149 11.20 -5.28 0.92
N LYS A 150 11.50 -6.55 1.16
CA LYS A 150 12.60 -7.25 0.46
C LYS A 150 12.36 -7.36 -1.04
N GLU A 151 11.14 -7.73 -1.47
CA GLU A 151 10.81 -7.81 -2.89
C GLU A 151 10.81 -6.44 -3.58
N ALA A 152 10.34 -5.41 -2.88
CA ALA A 152 10.29 -4.04 -3.39
C ALA A 152 11.68 -3.38 -3.44
N SER A 153 12.58 -3.71 -2.50
CA SER A 153 13.91 -3.10 -2.36
C SER A 153 14.86 -3.34 -3.53
N ILE A 154 14.50 -4.27 -4.44
CA ILE A 154 15.24 -4.54 -5.68
C ILE A 154 15.19 -3.34 -6.65
N ILE A 155 14.21 -2.45 -6.48
CA ILE A 155 14.00 -1.32 -7.38
C ILE A 155 14.98 -0.20 -7.04
N ALA A 156 16.05 -0.11 -7.82
CA ALA A 156 17.06 0.93 -7.63
C ALA A 156 16.47 2.34 -7.74
N GLY A 157 16.90 3.26 -6.86
CA GLY A 157 16.51 4.67 -6.89
C GLY A 157 15.12 4.98 -6.34
N MET A 158 14.50 4.05 -5.61
CA MET A 158 13.30 4.26 -4.81
C MET A 158 13.62 3.99 -3.35
N GLU A 159 13.17 4.87 -2.45
CA GLU A 159 13.27 4.68 -1.02
C GLU A 159 12.08 3.82 -0.55
N ILE A 160 12.37 2.60 -0.10
CA ILE A 160 11.37 1.63 0.33
C ILE A 160 11.38 1.58 1.86
N PHE A 161 10.23 1.88 2.47
CA PHE A 161 10.05 1.86 3.92
C PHE A 161 9.07 0.75 4.30
N GLY A 162 9.60 -0.35 4.84
CA GLY A 162 8.80 -1.44 5.35
C GLY A 162 8.35 -1.19 6.77
N ALA A 163 7.05 -1.16 7.02
CA ALA A 163 6.46 -0.98 8.34
C ALA A 163 5.69 -2.23 8.80
N SER A 164 5.72 -2.50 10.10
CA SER A 164 5.08 -3.66 10.72
C SER A 164 3.65 -3.36 11.18
N ASP A 165 3.37 -2.12 11.57
CA ASP A 165 2.08 -1.69 12.09
C ASP A 165 1.81 -0.19 11.85
N LEU A 166 0.59 0.23 12.14
CA LEU A 166 0.13 1.61 11.97
C LEU A 166 0.89 2.60 12.88
N ASN A 167 1.27 2.17 14.09
CA ASN A 167 1.99 3.03 15.02
C ASN A 167 3.40 3.37 14.51
N GLU A 168 4.08 2.38 13.89
CA GLU A 168 5.39 2.59 13.28
C GLU A 168 5.28 3.62 12.14
N VAL A 169 4.25 3.51 11.29
CA VAL A 169 3.99 4.47 10.22
C VAL A 169 3.73 5.88 10.78
N VAL A 170 2.88 6.01 11.81
CA VAL A 170 2.58 7.31 12.43
C VAL A 170 3.83 7.95 13.02
N LYS A 171 4.63 7.21 13.77
CA LYS A 171 5.89 7.70 14.36
C LYS A 171 6.88 8.13 13.26
N TYR A 172 7.00 7.36 12.19
CA TYR A 172 7.85 7.72 11.07
C TYR A 172 7.39 9.02 10.40
N LEU A 173 6.08 9.13 10.11
CA LEU A 173 5.50 10.31 9.47
C LEU A 173 5.58 11.58 10.35
N ASN A 174 5.60 11.44 11.68
CA ASN A 174 5.84 12.53 12.62
C ASN A 174 7.33 12.83 12.86
N GLY A 175 8.24 12.00 12.32
CA GLY A 175 9.68 12.18 12.52
C GLY A 175 10.20 11.69 13.86
N ASP A 176 9.38 10.97 14.64
CA ASP A 176 9.75 10.42 15.95
C ASP A 176 10.73 9.25 15.82
N ILE A 177 10.67 8.53 14.71
CA ILE A 177 11.59 7.43 14.38
C ILE A 177 12.09 7.58 12.94
N LYS A 178 13.27 6.99 12.69
CA LYS A 178 13.77 6.80 11.31
C LYS A 178 13.56 5.35 10.93
N ILE A 179 12.91 5.10 9.81
CA ILE A 179 12.92 3.79 9.16
C ILE A 179 13.99 3.85 8.09
N GLU A 180 14.99 2.97 8.19
CA GLU A 180 16.02 2.90 7.17
C GLU A 180 15.42 2.30 5.90
N SER A 181 15.63 2.97 4.78
CA SER A 181 15.23 2.45 3.48
C SER A 181 16.11 1.26 3.11
N LEU A 182 15.49 0.11 2.85
CA LEU A 182 16.20 -1.05 2.36
C LEU A 182 16.47 -0.88 0.86
N SER A 183 17.73 -1.04 0.45
CA SER A 183 18.14 -1.11 -0.95
C SER A 183 18.91 -2.41 -1.16
N THR A 184 18.33 -3.33 -1.88
CA THR A 184 18.94 -4.63 -2.19
C THR A 184 19.42 -4.63 -3.62
N LYS A 185 20.66 -5.07 -3.85
CA LYS A 185 21.14 -5.30 -5.22
C LYS A 185 20.47 -6.57 -5.77
N TRP A 186 19.96 -6.51 -6.98
CA TRP A 186 19.31 -7.66 -7.63
C TRP A 186 20.22 -8.90 -7.71
N GLU A 187 21.53 -8.68 -7.82
CA GLU A 187 22.54 -9.77 -7.81
C GLU A 187 22.55 -10.56 -6.50
N ASP A 188 22.23 -9.92 -5.38
CA ASP A 188 22.17 -10.58 -4.08
C ASP A 188 20.92 -11.46 -3.95
N CYS A 189 19.83 -11.10 -4.63
CA CYS A 189 18.64 -11.94 -4.72
C CYS A 189 18.87 -13.22 -5.51
N LEU A 190 19.72 -13.20 -6.55
CA LEU A 190 20.09 -14.40 -7.30
C LEU A 190 20.93 -15.38 -6.49
N LYS A 191 21.70 -14.91 -5.52
CA LYS A 191 22.51 -15.78 -4.64
C LYS A 191 21.65 -16.54 -3.62
N LEU A 192 20.50 -16.00 -3.23
CA LEU A 192 19.56 -16.62 -2.29
C LEU A 192 18.75 -17.76 -2.94
N GLY A 193 18.67 -17.80 -4.28
CA GLY A 193 17.92 -18.79 -5.06
C GLY A 193 18.57 -20.16 -5.19
N LYS A 194 19.59 -20.49 -4.38
CA LYS A 194 20.22 -21.84 -4.39
C LYS A 194 19.46 -22.90 -3.59
N GLU A 195 18.33 -22.56 -2.95
CA GLU A 195 17.47 -23.54 -2.33
C GLU A 195 16.59 -24.19 -3.41
N LYS A 196 16.95 -25.44 -3.75
CA LYS A 196 16.16 -26.41 -4.53
C LYS A 196 15.34 -25.79 -5.68
N ILE A 197 16.04 -25.36 -6.71
CA ILE A 197 15.39 -25.04 -8.00
C ILE A 197 14.76 -26.36 -8.48
N LEU A 198 13.42 -26.36 -8.59
CA LEU A 198 12.70 -27.48 -9.23
C LEU A 198 13.18 -27.55 -10.68
N ASP A 199 13.70 -28.69 -11.07
CA ASP A 199 14.18 -28.95 -12.43
C ASP A 199 13.06 -29.65 -13.24
N PHE A 200 13.02 -29.44 -14.55
CA PHE A 200 12.17 -30.23 -15.44
C PHE A 200 12.45 -31.74 -15.38
N ALA A 201 13.64 -32.13 -14.95
CA ALA A 201 13.99 -33.50 -14.65
C ALA A 201 13.14 -34.12 -13.52
N ASP A 202 12.64 -33.29 -12.59
CA ASP A 202 11.79 -33.72 -11.47
C ASP A 202 10.35 -33.97 -11.92
N VAL A 203 9.94 -33.44 -13.07
CA VAL A 203 8.60 -33.66 -13.65
C VAL A 203 8.60 -34.96 -14.44
N LYS A 204 7.85 -35.96 -13.97
CA LYS A 204 7.71 -37.22 -14.68
C LYS A 204 6.68 -37.11 -15.80
N GLY A 205 7.07 -37.52 -17.02
CA GLY A 205 6.23 -37.40 -18.21
C GLY A 205 6.12 -35.96 -18.73
N GLN A 206 5.03 -35.67 -19.44
CA GLN A 206 4.74 -34.32 -19.99
C GLN A 206 5.78 -33.84 -21.04
N GLU A 207 6.38 -34.75 -21.82
CA GLU A 207 7.49 -34.44 -22.73
C GLU A 207 7.13 -33.37 -23.77
N SER A 208 5.89 -33.37 -24.28
CA SER A 208 5.44 -32.35 -25.23
C SER A 208 5.34 -30.97 -24.60
N VAL A 209 4.90 -30.89 -23.33
CA VAL A 209 4.81 -29.61 -22.58
C VAL A 209 6.21 -29.09 -22.24
N LYS A 210 7.10 -29.97 -21.77
CA LYS A 210 8.51 -29.61 -21.52
C LYS A 210 9.16 -29.02 -22.77
N ARG A 211 8.97 -29.69 -23.90
CA ARG A 211 9.51 -29.23 -25.18
C ARG A 211 8.93 -27.88 -25.62
N ALA A 212 7.63 -27.67 -25.43
CA ALA A 212 6.98 -26.40 -25.74
C ALA A 212 7.54 -25.26 -24.89
N VAL A 213 7.75 -25.49 -23.57
CA VAL A 213 8.34 -24.48 -22.66
C VAL A 213 9.80 -24.20 -22.97
N GLU A 214 10.61 -25.21 -23.32
CA GLU A 214 11.97 -25.02 -23.78
C GLU A 214 12.05 -24.14 -25.05
N ILE A 215 11.17 -24.39 -26.01
CA ILE A 215 11.10 -23.60 -27.26
C ILE A 215 10.71 -22.16 -26.95
N ALA A 216 9.67 -21.95 -26.10
CA ALA A 216 9.23 -20.64 -25.70
C ALA A 216 10.32 -19.86 -24.96
N ALA A 217 11.03 -20.51 -24.04
CA ALA A 217 12.14 -19.91 -23.30
C ALA A 217 13.33 -19.52 -24.22
N ALA A 218 13.63 -20.35 -25.23
CA ALA A 218 14.70 -20.09 -26.21
C ALA A 218 14.30 -19.04 -27.25
N GLY A 219 13.00 -18.93 -27.57
CA GLY A 219 12.50 -18.14 -28.71
C GLY A 219 12.25 -16.67 -28.45
N ARG A 220 12.36 -16.16 -27.22
CA ARG A 220 12.05 -14.76 -26.86
C ARG A 220 10.63 -14.30 -27.25
N THR A 221 9.67 -15.16 -27.32
CA THR A 221 8.26 -14.81 -27.55
C THR A 221 7.50 -14.69 -26.23
#